data_5236e6243a68b576a6628ec702b5b4ab
#
_entry.id   5236e6243a68b576a6628ec702b5b4ab
#
_cell.length_a   1.000
_cell.length_b   1.000
_cell.length_c   1.000
_cell.angle_alpha   90.00
_cell.angle_beta   90.00
_cell.angle_gamma   90.00
#
_symmetry.space_group_name_H-M   'P 1'
#
loop_
_entity.id
_entity.type
_entity.pdbx_description
1 polymer ?
#
loop_
_entity_poly.entity_id
_entity_poly.type
_entity_poly.pdbx_seq_one_letter_code
_entity_poly.pdbx_strand_id
1 'polypeptide(L)'
;NSFESVALATISNVTENLDTPIKQSLKKVNPLVREEVKSVITEIVKTNPKVKQESVNLVVQTIINMENSKNGHELLEKLSTLSSDDIDGLNSLLSKWTVSDALVVLNEIDRRLSIITAIRKLGKDKTTDELHVLHPMIAESRWLFGPEYESSEYIFNQQMKTAVEKIFTDVKY
;
A
#
# COMPACT_ATOMS: atom_id res chain seq x y z
N ASN A 1 26.85 -31.15 25.99
CA ASN A 1 27.00 -31.06 24.60
C ASN A 1 27.43 -29.66 24.14
N SER A 2 28.68 -29.60 23.57
CA SER A 2 29.37 -28.36 23.21
C SER A 2 28.55 -27.48 22.22
N PHE A 3 27.78 -28.09 21.35
CA PHE A 3 27.02 -27.38 20.32
C PHE A 3 25.79 -26.64 20.90
N GLU A 4 25.09 -27.23 21.84
CA GLU A 4 23.95 -26.59 22.53
C GLU A 4 24.37 -25.40 23.38
N SER A 5 25.51 -25.50 24.07
CA SER A 5 26.02 -24.41 24.90
C SER A 5 26.45 -23.20 24.04
N VAL A 6 27.04 -23.44 22.86
CA VAL A 6 27.41 -22.40 21.92
C VAL A 6 26.16 -21.74 21.32
N ALA A 7 25.14 -22.52 20.95
CA ALA A 7 23.88 -21.98 20.43
C ALA A 7 23.14 -21.11 21.48
N LEU A 8 23.07 -21.57 22.72
CA LEU A 8 22.46 -20.79 23.82
C LEU A 8 23.20 -19.48 24.10
N ALA A 9 24.56 -19.50 24.10
CA ALA A 9 25.37 -18.31 24.26
C ALA A 9 25.14 -17.31 23.09
N THR A 10 25.03 -17.82 21.86
CA THR A 10 24.76 -16.99 20.68
C THR A 10 23.35 -16.38 20.75
N ILE A 11 22.32 -17.13 21.14
CA ILE A 11 20.95 -16.65 21.31
C ILE A 11 20.90 -15.53 22.35
N SER A 12 21.56 -15.71 23.51
CA SER A 12 21.63 -14.69 24.56
C SER A 12 22.30 -13.41 24.02
N ASN A 13 23.47 -13.57 23.40
CA ASN A 13 24.20 -12.47 22.81
C ASN A 13 23.39 -11.69 21.76
N VAL A 14 22.75 -12.37 20.83
CA VAL A 14 21.91 -11.77 19.79
C VAL A 14 20.72 -11.04 20.40
N THR A 15 20.08 -11.60 21.41
CA THR A 15 18.95 -10.99 22.12
C THR A 15 19.38 -9.75 22.91
N GLU A 16 20.53 -9.81 23.56
CA GLU A 16 21.09 -8.70 24.32
C GLU A 16 21.59 -7.55 23.43
N ASN A 17 22.00 -7.85 22.20
CA ASN A 17 22.47 -6.86 21.23
C ASN A 17 21.38 -6.34 20.27
N LEU A 18 20.09 -6.62 20.53
CA LEU A 18 19.02 -5.95 19.80
C LEU A 18 19.09 -4.43 19.98
N ASP A 19 18.76 -3.69 18.95
CA ASP A 19 18.76 -2.22 18.98
C ASP A 19 17.84 -1.68 20.08
N THR A 20 18.26 -0.58 20.70
CA THR A 20 17.52 0.02 21.83
C THR A 20 16.05 0.32 21.51
N PRO A 21 15.68 0.87 20.34
CA PRO A 21 14.28 1.09 19.97
C PRO A 21 13.49 -0.22 19.90
N ILE A 22 14.09 -1.30 19.37
CA ILE A 22 13.47 -2.62 19.27
C ILE A 22 13.21 -3.19 20.66
N LYS A 23 14.18 -3.12 21.56
CA LYS A 23 14.03 -3.54 22.97
C LYS A 23 12.89 -2.80 23.67
N GLN A 24 12.79 -1.49 23.45
CA GLN A 24 11.70 -0.69 24.02
C GLN A 24 10.34 -1.08 23.46
N SER A 25 10.26 -1.34 22.18
CA SER A 25 9.04 -1.80 21.51
C SER A 25 8.62 -3.19 22.00
N LEU A 26 9.57 -4.13 22.17
CA LEU A 26 9.30 -5.46 22.71
C LEU A 26 8.73 -5.44 24.13
N LYS A 27 9.09 -4.45 24.95
CA LYS A 27 8.51 -4.30 26.30
C LYS A 27 7.02 -3.92 26.27
N LYS A 28 6.56 -3.30 25.18
CA LYS A 28 5.19 -2.82 25.03
C LYS A 28 4.24 -3.82 24.36
N VAL A 29 4.77 -4.81 23.63
CA VAL A 29 3.94 -5.82 22.98
C VAL A 29 3.45 -6.88 23.97
N ASN A 30 2.42 -7.64 23.56
CA ASN A 30 1.86 -8.74 24.32
C ASN A 30 2.95 -9.73 24.75
N PRO A 31 2.90 -10.28 25.98
CA PRO A 31 3.82 -11.34 26.43
C PRO A 31 3.95 -12.53 25.49
N LEU A 32 2.85 -12.96 24.85
CA LEU A 32 2.89 -14.04 23.85
C LEU A 32 3.76 -13.72 22.67
N VAL A 33 3.69 -12.50 22.14
CA VAL A 33 4.54 -12.02 21.03
C VAL A 33 6.01 -12.01 21.42
N ARG A 34 6.33 -11.67 22.67
CA ARG A 34 7.72 -11.74 23.17
C ARG A 34 8.28 -13.16 23.18
N GLU A 35 7.47 -14.13 23.55
CA GLU A 35 7.88 -15.54 23.50
C GLU A 35 8.01 -16.02 22.05
N GLU A 36 7.13 -15.60 21.16
CA GLU A 36 7.22 -15.88 19.72
C GLU A 36 8.50 -15.30 19.12
N VAL A 37 8.81 -14.03 19.40
CA VAL A 37 10.08 -13.40 18.97
C VAL A 37 11.29 -14.19 19.47
N LYS A 38 11.31 -14.62 20.72
CA LYS A 38 12.40 -15.46 21.25
C LYS A 38 12.51 -16.79 20.52
N SER A 39 11.38 -17.43 20.22
CA SER A 39 11.33 -18.67 19.45
C SER A 39 11.90 -18.48 18.05
N VAL A 40 11.51 -17.41 17.36
CA VAL A 40 12.02 -17.07 16.03
C VAL A 40 13.50 -16.78 16.05
N ILE A 41 14.01 -15.99 17.01
CA ILE A 41 15.46 -15.74 17.15
C ILE A 41 16.20 -17.06 17.39
N THR A 42 15.65 -17.94 18.24
CA THR A 42 16.24 -19.24 18.54
C THR A 42 16.36 -20.08 17.27
N GLU A 43 15.31 -20.13 16.46
CA GLU A 43 15.29 -20.90 15.22
C GLU A 43 16.27 -20.33 14.17
N ILE A 44 16.31 -19.02 14.01
CA ILE A 44 17.25 -18.33 13.11
C ILE A 44 18.69 -18.67 13.50
N VAL A 45 19.05 -18.57 14.78
CA VAL A 45 20.42 -18.85 15.26
C VAL A 45 20.77 -20.30 15.13
N LYS A 46 19.84 -21.23 15.38
CA LYS A 46 20.07 -22.69 15.19
C LYS A 46 20.31 -23.00 13.71
N THR A 47 19.53 -22.41 12.81
CA THR A 47 19.65 -22.67 11.37
C THR A 47 20.88 -21.97 10.78
N ASN A 48 21.19 -20.76 11.26
CA ASN A 48 22.34 -19.98 10.81
C ASN A 48 23.10 -19.34 11.99
N PRO A 49 24.04 -20.06 12.61
CA PRO A 49 24.81 -19.54 13.75
C PRO A 49 25.65 -18.28 13.48
N LYS A 50 25.86 -17.96 12.18
CA LYS A 50 26.59 -16.74 11.73
C LYS A 50 25.66 -15.63 11.25
N VAL A 51 24.40 -15.68 11.63
CA VAL A 51 23.44 -14.64 11.25
C VAL A 51 23.93 -13.26 11.70
N LYS A 52 23.81 -12.26 10.84
CA LYS A 52 24.16 -10.89 11.15
C LYS A 52 23.12 -10.27 12.10
N GLN A 53 23.59 -9.45 13.06
CA GLN A 53 22.72 -8.78 14.02
C GLN A 53 21.66 -7.92 13.32
N GLU A 54 22.03 -7.25 12.21
CA GLU A 54 21.12 -6.40 11.43
C GLU A 54 19.93 -7.22 10.88
N SER A 55 20.19 -8.45 10.42
CA SER A 55 19.13 -9.33 9.91
C SER A 55 18.16 -9.73 11.03
N VAL A 56 18.66 -10.01 12.23
CA VAL A 56 17.81 -10.32 13.39
C VAL A 56 17.01 -9.11 13.80
N ASN A 57 17.62 -7.92 13.84
CA ASN A 57 16.92 -6.68 14.13
C ASN A 57 15.77 -6.42 13.14
N LEU A 58 16.00 -6.64 11.83
CA LEU A 58 14.95 -6.50 10.81
C LEU A 58 13.79 -7.47 11.02
N VAL A 59 14.07 -8.74 11.30
CA VAL A 59 13.02 -9.73 11.54
C VAL A 59 12.20 -9.37 12.78
N VAL A 60 12.85 -9.05 13.88
CA VAL A 60 12.18 -8.68 15.13
C VAL A 60 11.32 -7.42 14.95
N GLN A 61 11.87 -6.39 14.27
CA GLN A 61 11.13 -5.18 13.98
C GLN A 61 9.91 -5.46 13.09
N THR A 62 10.05 -6.35 12.12
CA THR A 62 8.94 -6.75 11.24
C THR A 62 7.82 -7.42 12.04
N ILE A 63 8.15 -8.37 12.92
CA ILE A 63 7.15 -9.03 13.79
C ILE A 63 6.42 -7.99 14.65
N ILE A 64 7.16 -7.07 15.28
CA ILE A 64 6.56 -6.01 16.09
C ILE A 64 5.62 -5.12 15.27
N ASN A 65 6.03 -4.75 14.07
CA ASN A 65 5.21 -3.91 13.18
C ASN A 65 3.93 -4.63 12.73
N MET A 66 4.03 -5.94 12.43
CA MET A 66 2.88 -6.77 12.07
C MET A 66 1.91 -6.89 13.23
N GLU A 67 2.40 -7.13 14.45
CA GLU A 67 1.56 -7.21 15.65
C GLU A 67 0.86 -5.89 15.97
N ASN A 68 1.54 -4.76 15.80
CA ASN A 68 0.96 -3.44 16.01
C ASN A 68 0.03 -3.01 14.87
N SER A 69 0.04 -3.70 13.75
CA SER A 69 -0.83 -3.42 12.60
C SER A 69 -2.19 -4.09 12.76
N LYS A 70 -3.26 -3.36 12.47
CA LYS A 70 -4.62 -3.91 12.49
C LYS A 70 -4.80 -5.11 11.56
N ASN A 71 -4.08 -5.16 10.44
CA ASN A 71 -4.19 -6.18 9.40
C ASN A 71 -2.86 -6.91 9.16
N GLY A 72 -1.94 -6.90 10.13
CA GLY A 72 -0.59 -7.48 9.98
C GLY A 72 -0.62 -8.97 9.69
N HIS A 73 -1.49 -9.72 10.36
CA HIS A 73 -1.66 -11.17 10.12
C HIS A 73 -2.15 -11.46 8.70
N GLU A 74 -3.16 -10.73 8.23
CA GLU A 74 -3.67 -10.87 6.86
C GLU A 74 -2.61 -10.55 5.79
N LEU A 75 -1.74 -9.56 6.07
CA LEU A 75 -0.62 -9.25 5.19
C LEU A 75 0.41 -10.38 5.17
N LEU A 76 0.75 -10.97 6.32
CA LEU A 76 1.65 -12.12 6.38
C LEU A 76 1.09 -13.32 5.61
N GLU A 77 -0.19 -13.60 5.74
CA GLU A 77 -0.86 -14.66 4.99
C GLU A 77 -0.74 -14.43 3.48
N LYS A 78 -1.02 -13.21 3.01
CA LYS A 78 -0.84 -12.85 1.59
C LYS A 78 0.60 -13.00 1.13
N LEU A 79 1.57 -12.53 1.91
CA LEU A 79 2.99 -12.64 1.58
C LEU A 79 3.47 -14.10 1.54
N SER A 80 2.92 -14.97 2.38
CA SER A 80 3.30 -16.40 2.43
C SER A 80 2.88 -17.18 1.18
N THR A 81 1.93 -16.64 0.40
CA THR A 81 1.44 -17.26 -0.85
C THR A 81 2.17 -16.75 -2.09
N LEU A 82 3.02 -15.72 -1.97
CA LEU A 82 3.77 -15.16 -3.08
C LEU A 82 4.90 -16.09 -3.51
N SER A 83 5.14 -16.15 -4.83
CA SER A 83 6.36 -16.75 -5.38
C SER A 83 7.58 -15.87 -5.13
N SER A 84 8.79 -16.44 -5.30
CA SER A 84 10.03 -15.63 -5.23
C SER A 84 10.05 -14.50 -6.23
N ASP A 85 9.55 -14.74 -7.45
CA ASP A 85 9.49 -13.72 -8.51
C ASP A 85 8.54 -12.57 -8.16
N ASP A 86 7.41 -12.87 -7.50
CA ASP A 86 6.47 -11.87 -7.01
C ASP A 86 7.08 -11.02 -5.88
N ILE A 87 7.86 -11.65 -4.99
CA ILE A 87 8.58 -10.95 -3.91
C ILE A 87 9.63 -10.02 -4.50
N ASP A 88 10.40 -10.47 -5.49
CA ASP A 88 11.38 -9.65 -6.20
C ASP A 88 10.72 -8.49 -6.96
N GLY A 89 9.58 -8.75 -7.59
CA GLY A 89 8.75 -7.73 -8.22
C GLY A 89 8.27 -6.67 -7.23
N LEU A 90 7.76 -7.10 -6.07
CA LEU A 90 7.34 -6.20 -5.00
C LEU A 90 8.51 -5.36 -4.46
N ASN A 91 9.67 -5.98 -4.23
CA ASN A 91 10.87 -5.28 -3.79
C ASN A 91 11.34 -4.24 -4.82
N SER A 92 11.29 -4.56 -6.12
CA SER A 92 11.59 -3.62 -7.20
C SER A 92 10.63 -2.43 -7.22
N LEU A 93 9.34 -2.66 -6.99
CA LEU A 93 8.31 -1.61 -6.86
C LEU A 93 8.63 -0.68 -5.68
N LEU A 94 8.84 -1.24 -4.49
CA LEU A 94 9.13 -0.48 -3.27
C LEU A 94 10.47 0.26 -3.31
N SER A 95 11.41 -0.17 -4.16
CA SER A 95 12.67 0.54 -4.39
C SER A 95 12.50 1.84 -5.18
N LYS A 96 11.43 1.95 -5.98
CA LYS A 96 11.15 3.12 -6.83
C LYS A 96 10.06 4.02 -6.27
N TRP A 97 9.13 3.44 -5.52
CA TRP A 97 7.92 4.07 -5.04
C TRP A 97 7.77 3.82 -3.54
N THR A 98 7.39 4.83 -2.79
CA THR A 98 6.94 4.57 -1.42
C THR A 98 5.60 3.84 -1.43
N VAL A 99 5.28 3.14 -0.34
CA VAL A 99 3.94 2.53 -0.17
C VAL A 99 2.85 3.58 -0.30
N SER A 100 3.09 4.80 0.18
CA SER A 100 2.15 5.92 0.07
C SER A 100 1.90 6.31 -1.38
N ASP A 101 2.95 6.42 -2.22
CA ASP A 101 2.82 6.75 -3.64
C ASP A 101 2.04 5.67 -4.38
N ALA A 102 2.34 4.40 -4.11
CA ALA A 102 1.63 3.27 -4.71
C ALA A 102 0.13 3.29 -4.34
N LEU A 103 -0.21 3.60 -3.08
CA LEU A 103 -1.60 3.71 -2.64
C LEU A 103 -2.36 4.85 -3.33
N VAL A 104 -1.71 5.99 -3.57
CA VAL A 104 -2.32 7.11 -4.33
C VAL A 104 -2.71 6.66 -5.73
N VAL A 105 -1.80 5.98 -6.44
CA VAL A 105 -2.06 5.48 -7.80
C VAL A 105 -3.16 4.42 -7.80
N LEU A 106 -3.12 3.46 -6.87
CA LEU A 106 -4.14 2.41 -6.77
C LEU A 106 -5.53 3.00 -6.46
N ASN A 107 -5.62 3.94 -5.55
CA ASN A 107 -6.88 4.63 -5.23
C ASN A 107 -7.45 5.37 -6.45
N GLU A 108 -6.58 6.01 -7.26
CA GLU A 108 -7.03 6.67 -8.49
C GLU A 108 -7.51 5.65 -9.53
N ILE A 109 -6.84 4.51 -9.68
CA ILE A 109 -7.29 3.41 -10.54
C ILE A 109 -8.65 2.90 -10.09
N ASP A 110 -8.83 2.62 -8.79
CA ASP A 110 -10.10 2.13 -8.24
C ASP A 110 -11.23 3.15 -8.44
N ARG A 111 -10.95 4.44 -8.25
CA ARG A 111 -11.89 5.52 -8.53
C ARG A 111 -12.33 5.52 -10.00
N ARG A 112 -11.38 5.40 -10.93
CA ARG A 112 -11.66 5.36 -12.37
C ARG A 112 -12.47 4.12 -12.76
N LEU A 113 -12.12 2.95 -12.25
CA LEU A 113 -12.87 1.70 -12.49
C LEU A 113 -14.31 1.77 -11.95
N SER A 114 -14.50 2.37 -10.79
CA SER A 114 -15.81 2.60 -10.20
C SER A 114 -16.69 3.50 -11.07
N ILE A 115 -16.13 4.57 -11.62
CA ILE A 115 -16.81 5.48 -12.54
C ILE A 115 -17.21 4.73 -13.84
N ILE A 116 -16.30 3.99 -14.45
CA ILE A 116 -16.59 3.19 -15.66
C ILE A 116 -17.72 2.21 -15.39
N THR A 117 -17.68 1.56 -14.23
CA THR A 117 -18.73 0.60 -13.84
C THR A 117 -20.08 1.26 -13.65
N ALA A 118 -20.11 2.44 -13.00
CA ALA A 118 -21.31 3.24 -12.81
C ALA A 118 -21.90 3.69 -14.16
N ILE A 119 -21.07 4.23 -15.06
CA ILE A 119 -21.51 4.67 -16.40
C ILE A 119 -22.09 3.48 -17.19
N ARG A 120 -21.44 2.31 -17.16
CA ARG A 120 -21.94 1.10 -17.83
C ARG A 120 -23.28 0.62 -17.27
N LYS A 121 -23.48 0.74 -15.96
CA LYS A 121 -24.74 0.37 -15.32
C LYS A 121 -25.86 1.34 -15.68
N LEU A 122 -25.59 2.63 -15.54
CA LEU A 122 -26.56 3.70 -15.84
C LEU A 122 -26.93 3.73 -17.33
N GLY A 123 -25.96 3.54 -18.22
CA GLY A 123 -26.23 3.52 -19.66
C GLY A 123 -27.02 2.29 -20.14
N LYS A 124 -27.15 1.23 -19.32
CA LYS A 124 -28.02 0.07 -19.60
C LYS A 124 -29.42 0.22 -19.01
N ASP A 125 -29.59 1.09 -18.05
CA ASP A 125 -30.86 1.34 -17.36
C ASP A 125 -31.68 2.35 -18.15
N LYS A 126 -32.74 1.91 -18.78
CA LYS A 126 -33.66 2.75 -19.58
C LYS A 126 -34.40 3.80 -18.76
N THR A 127 -34.38 3.72 -17.43
CA THR A 127 -34.99 4.69 -16.52
C THR A 127 -34.01 5.78 -16.10
N THR A 128 -32.73 5.66 -16.45
CA THR A 128 -31.73 6.67 -16.12
C THR A 128 -32.00 7.97 -16.86
N ASP A 129 -32.06 9.07 -16.13
CA ASP A 129 -32.09 10.42 -16.71
C ASP A 129 -30.69 10.73 -17.29
N GLU A 130 -30.63 10.65 -18.62
CA GLU A 130 -29.38 10.84 -19.34
C GLU A 130 -28.80 12.25 -19.14
N LEU A 131 -29.66 13.25 -19.12
CA LEU A 131 -29.23 14.65 -19.03
C LEU A 131 -28.79 15.04 -17.62
N HIS A 132 -29.49 14.59 -16.59
CA HIS A 132 -29.28 15.05 -15.21
C HIS A 132 -28.40 14.08 -14.39
N VAL A 133 -28.20 12.84 -14.85
CA VAL A 133 -27.42 11.83 -14.13
C VAL A 133 -26.19 11.39 -14.91
N LEU A 134 -26.38 10.84 -16.12
CA LEU A 134 -25.28 10.26 -16.89
C LEU A 134 -24.35 11.33 -17.47
N HIS A 135 -24.92 12.36 -18.01
CA HIS A 135 -24.19 13.45 -18.68
C HIS A 135 -23.23 14.23 -17.73
N PRO A 136 -23.66 14.65 -16.52
CA PRO A 136 -22.74 15.26 -15.55
C PRO A 136 -21.61 14.33 -15.13
N MET A 137 -21.90 13.05 -14.91
CA MET A 137 -20.88 12.06 -14.54
C MET A 137 -19.82 11.90 -15.64
N ILE A 138 -20.22 11.85 -16.90
CA ILE A 138 -19.30 11.80 -18.05
C ILE A 138 -18.50 13.10 -18.15
N ALA A 139 -19.14 14.25 -17.96
CA ALA A 139 -18.47 15.54 -18.02
C ALA A 139 -17.41 15.74 -16.94
N GLU A 140 -17.64 15.23 -15.74
CA GLU A 140 -16.66 15.21 -14.66
C GLU A 140 -15.54 14.18 -14.89
N SER A 141 -15.78 13.19 -15.75
CA SER A 141 -14.86 12.08 -16.03
C SER A 141 -14.27 12.19 -17.44
N ARG A 142 -13.89 13.38 -17.87
CA ARG A 142 -13.38 13.70 -19.22
C ARG A 142 -12.15 12.89 -19.62
N TRP A 143 -11.36 12.42 -18.67
CA TRP A 143 -10.23 11.50 -18.89
C TRP A 143 -10.61 10.23 -19.66
N LEU A 144 -11.92 9.86 -19.68
CA LEU A 144 -12.42 8.72 -20.46
C LEU A 144 -12.19 8.89 -21.97
N PHE A 145 -12.10 10.11 -22.45
CA PHE A 145 -11.95 10.44 -23.87
C PHE A 145 -10.51 10.75 -24.27
N GLY A 146 -9.59 10.86 -23.29
CA GLY A 146 -8.19 11.14 -23.50
C GLY A 146 -7.73 12.43 -22.79
N PRO A 147 -6.41 12.61 -22.66
CA PRO A 147 -5.84 13.74 -21.92
C PRO A 147 -6.18 15.11 -22.55
N GLU A 148 -6.44 15.17 -23.84
CA GLU A 148 -6.85 16.38 -24.55
C GLU A 148 -8.19 16.94 -24.09
N TYR A 149 -9.04 16.12 -23.47
CA TYR A 149 -10.33 16.50 -22.93
C TYR A 149 -10.30 16.90 -21.46
N GLU A 150 -9.17 16.77 -20.79
CA GLU A 150 -8.98 17.17 -19.38
C GLU A 150 -8.76 18.69 -19.22
N SER A 151 -8.75 19.45 -20.30
CA SER A 151 -8.58 20.91 -20.28
C SER A 151 -9.66 21.60 -19.43
N SER A 152 -9.24 22.62 -18.67
CA SER A 152 -10.14 23.50 -17.91
C SER A 152 -11.05 24.33 -18.81
N GLU A 153 -10.70 24.46 -20.08
CA GLU A 153 -11.46 25.23 -21.09
C GLU A 153 -12.61 24.42 -21.71
N TYR A 154 -12.78 23.14 -21.31
CA TYR A 154 -13.86 22.32 -21.81
C TYR A 154 -15.21 22.84 -21.35
N ILE A 155 -16.03 23.28 -22.32
CA ILE A 155 -17.37 23.80 -22.10
C ILE A 155 -18.39 22.76 -22.53
N PHE A 156 -19.24 22.41 -21.60
CA PHE A 156 -20.13 21.27 -21.70
C PHE A 156 -21.59 21.74 -21.60
N ASN A 157 -22.44 21.31 -22.54
CA ASN A 157 -23.88 21.52 -22.52
C ASN A 157 -24.30 22.99 -22.27
N GLN A 158 -23.57 23.94 -22.85
CA GLN A 158 -23.87 25.36 -22.75
C GLN A 158 -24.22 25.93 -24.12
N GLN A 159 -25.08 26.95 -24.13
CA GLN A 159 -25.33 27.69 -25.37
C GLN A 159 -24.04 28.36 -25.83
N MET A 160 -23.81 28.41 -27.14
CA MET A 160 -22.63 29.03 -27.76
C MET A 160 -22.31 30.41 -27.17
N LYS A 161 -23.30 31.22 -26.93
CA LYS A 161 -23.14 32.57 -26.34
C LYS A 161 -22.49 32.50 -24.96
N THR A 162 -22.99 31.64 -24.06
CA THR A 162 -22.45 31.46 -22.70
C THR A 162 -21.03 30.86 -22.73
N ALA A 163 -20.77 30.00 -23.70
CA ALA A 163 -19.45 29.43 -23.92
C ALA A 163 -18.43 30.48 -24.31
N VAL A 164 -18.78 31.33 -25.27
CA VAL A 164 -17.93 32.44 -25.73
C VAL A 164 -17.72 33.46 -24.61
N GLU A 165 -18.76 33.83 -23.88
CA GLU A 165 -18.67 34.78 -22.75
C GLU A 165 -17.70 34.26 -21.67
N LYS A 166 -17.72 32.96 -21.32
CA LYS A 166 -16.77 32.39 -20.36
C LYS A 166 -15.33 32.44 -20.84
N ILE A 167 -15.08 32.04 -22.09
CA ILE A 167 -13.73 32.04 -22.66
C ILE A 167 -13.14 33.46 -22.66
N PHE A 168 -13.90 34.45 -22.99
CA PHE A 168 -13.42 35.83 -23.06
C PHE A 168 -13.45 36.60 -21.74
N THR A 169 -14.16 36.09 -20.71
CA THR A 169 -14.16 36.73 -19.37
C THR A 169 -12.96 36.25 -18.55
N ASP A 170 -12.48 35.04 -18.79
CA ASP A 170 -11.28 34.46 -18.10
C ASP A 170 -9.96 34.98 -18.70
N VAL A 171 -9.96 35.56 -19.91
CA VAL A 171 -8.81 36.26 -20.49
C VAL A 171 -8.80 37.71 -19.99
N LYS A 172 -8.33 37.93 -18.76
CA LYS A 172 -7.89 39.24 -18.31
C LYS A 172 -6.61 39.61 -19.03
N TYR A 173 -6.66 40.61 -19.89
CA TYR A 173 -5.48 41.32 -20.41
C TYR A 173 -4.73 42.01 -19.29
#